data_706c3fca358b1b7ae30f4712bd03f9af
#
_entry.id   706c3fca358b1b7ae30f4712bd03f9af
#
_cell.length_a   1.000
_cell.length_b   1.000
_cell.length_c   1.000
_cell.angle_alpha   90.00
_cell.angle_beta   90.00
_cell.angle_gamma   90.00
#
_symmetry.space_group_name_H-M   'P 1'
#
loop_
_entity.id
_entity.type
_entity.pdbx_description
1 polymer ?
#
loop_
_entity_poly.entity_id
_entity_poly.type
_entity_poly.pdbx_seq_one_letter_code
_entity_poly.pdbx_strand_id
1 'polypeptide(L)'
;ETVKDTTNFVWIQKPIRKGHLNIIAYTLDPNTISTKFNKQILDIRDSIGKLYVPGRLKGSYFITERAFRPYFFQTKLDGKPTYLTKGTWEVANDFMAGPFVNYAIKDSVYNRWIVVEGFAFAPSANKREYMFELNTILSSFKQLN
;
A
#
# COMPACT_ATOMS: atom_id res chain seq x y z
N GLU A 1 -6.67 8.13 12.86
CA GLU A 1 -8.08 7.96 12.56
C GLU A 1 -8.30 6.70 11.72
N THR A 2 -9.27 5.86 12.09
CA THR A 2 -9.64 4.68 11.31
C THR A 2 -10.64 5.08 10.23
N VAL A 3 -10.30 4.82 8.96
CA VAL A 3 -11.18 5.10 7.83
C VAL A 3 -12.07 3.89 7.53
N LYS A 4 -11.48 2.69 7.58
CA LYS A 4 -12.20 1.45 7.29
C LYS A 4 -11.57 0.30 8.06
N ASP A 5 -12.40 -0.56 8.61
CA ASP A 5 -11.96 -1.76 9.31
C ASP A 5 -12.94 -2.88 8.99
N THR A 6 -12.49 -3.87 8.23
CA THR A 6 -13.25 -5.06 7.86
C THR A 6 -12.45 -6.30 8.21
N THR A 7 -12.99 -7.48 7.98
CA THR A 7 -12.34 -8.75 8.31
C THR A 7 -10.94 -8.90 7.70
N ASN A 8 -10.74 -8.44 6.45
CA ASN A 8 -9.49 -8.63 5.71
C ASN A 8 -8.85 -7.33 5.25
N PHE A 9 -9.34 -6.18 5.72
CA PHE A 9 -8.82 -4.90 5.26
C PHE A 9 -8.97 -3.85 6.36
N VAL A 10 -7.88 -3.12 6.62
CA VAL A 10 -7.90 -1.97 7.53
C VAL A 10 -7.23 -0.78 6.85
N TRP A 11 -7.79 0.40 7.07
CA TRP A 11 -7.26 1.66 6.56
C TRP A 11 -7.27 2.69 7.67
N ILE A 12 -6.08 3.20 8.02
CA ILE A 12 -5.92 4.30 8.97
C ILE A 12 -5.32 5.51 8.26
N GLN A 13 -5.68 6.67 8.75
CA GLN A 13 -5.30 7.94 8.13
C GLN A 13 -4.88 8.95 9.19
N LYS A 14 -3.81 9.70 8.89
CA LYS A 14 -3.34 10.81 9.69
C LYS A 14 -3.47 12.09 8.87
N PRO A 15 -4.29 13.06 9.28
CA PRO A 15 -4.33 14.35 8.60
C PRO A 15 -3.01 15.10 8.82
N ILE A 16 -2.59 15.80 7.78
CA ILE A 16 -1.45 16.73 7.81
C ILE A 16 -1.95 18.09 7.33
N ARG A 17 -1.07 19.08 7.32
CA ARG A 17 -1.47 20.48 7.05
C ARG A 17 -2.27 20.64 5.76
N LYS A 18 -1.85 19.99 4.66
CA LYS A 18 -2.55 20.05 3.38
C LYS A 18 -2.55 18.67 2.74
N GLY A 19 -3.30 17.76 3.34
CA GLY A 19 -3.40 16.40 2.82
C GLY A 19 -3.51 15.38 3.93
N HIS A 20 -3.04 14.17 3.67
CA HIS A 20 -3.09 13.08 4.65
C HIS A 20 -2.07 11.99 4.33
N LEU A 21 -1.64 11.30 5.39
CA LEU A 21 -0.84 10.08 5.30
C LEU A 21 -1.74 8.88 5.57
N ASN A 22 -1.49 7.78 4.90
CA ASN A 22 -2.36 6.62 4.96
C ASN A 22 -1.55 5.33 5.11
N ILE A 23 -2.10 4.41 5.90
CA ILE A 23 -1.61 3.04 5.96
C ILE A 23 -2.81 2.13 5.75
N ILE A 24 -2.68 1.19 4.83
CA ILE A 24 -3.63 0.12 4.62
C ILE A 24 -2.94 -1.21 4.87
N ALA A 25 -3.69 -2.18 5.34
CA ALA A 25 -3.19 -3.54 5.57
C ALA A 25 -4.28 -4.54 5.21
N TYR A 26 -3.87 -5.64 4.60
CA TYR A 26 -4.78 -6.71 4.21
C TYR A 26 -4.02 -8.03 4.09
N THR A 27 -4.77 -9.13 4.01
CA THR A 27 -4.20 -10.46 3.84
C THR A 27 -4.67 -11.05 2.52
N LEU A 28 -3.85 -11.94 1.96
CA LEU A 28 -4.12 -12.62 0.70
C LEU A 28 -3.82 -14.11 0.84
N ASP A 29 -4.49 -14.92 0.04
CA ASP A 29 -4.23 -16.35 -0.05
C ASP A 29 -2.80 -16.61 -0.53
N PRO A 30 -2.17 -17.72 -0.12
CA PRO A 30 -0.76 -17.97 -0.39
C PRO A 30 -0.41 -18.04 -1.88
N ASN A 31 -1.35 -18.43 -2.74
CA ASN A 31 -1.12 -18.59 -4.18
C ASN A 31 -1.30 -17.29 -4.98
N THR A 32 -1.63 -16.18 -4.33
CA THR A 32 -1.92 -14.90 -4.99
C THR A 32 -0.67 -14.26 -5.58
N ILE A 33 0.48 -14.45 -4.92
CA ILE A 33 1.75 -13.88 -5.34
C ILE A 33 2.74 -15.01 -5.59
N SER A 34 3.37 -15.00 -6.77
CA SER A 34 4.40 -15.96 -7.16
C SER A 34 5.74 -15.27 -7.36
N THR A 35 6.71 -15.97 -7.98
CA THR A 35 8.00 -15.36 -8.35
C THR A 35 7.86 -14.28 -9.40
N LYS A 36 6.75 -14.24 -10.13
CA LYS A 36 6.42 -13.17 -11.10
C LYS A 36 5.64 -12.04 -10.41
N PHE A 37 6.14 -11.56 -9.28
CA PHE A 37 5.39 -10.70 -8.38
C PHE A 37 5.16 -9.27 -8.87
N ASN A 38 5.99 -8.76 -9.80
CA ASN A 38 5.91 -7.35 -10.21
C ASN A 38 4.50 -6.97 -10.69
N LYS A 39 4.01 -7.65 -11.73
CA LYS A 39 2.68 -7.38 -12.27
C LYS A 39 1.58 -7.76 -11.28
N GLN A 40 1.77 -8.88 -10.57
CA GLN A 40 0.78 -9.38 -9.62
C GLN A 40 0.53 -8.38 -8.49
N ILE A 41 1.57 -7.78 -7.92
CA ILE A 41 1.43 -6.79 -6.85
C ILE A 41 0.64 -5.57 -7.35
N LEU A 42 0.93 -5.07 -8.55
CA LEU A 42 0.21 -3.94 -9.12
C LEU A 42 -1.27 -4.27 -9.37
N ASP A 43 -1.55 -5.44 -9.91
CA ASP A 43 -2.93 -5.88 -10.17
C ASP A 43 -3.70 -6.06 -8.85
N ILE A 44 -3.06 -6.61 -7.82
CA ILE A 44 -3.66 -6.74 -6.48
C ILE A 44 -3.96 -5.38 -5.88
N ARG A 45 -3.01 -4.44 -5.95
CA ARG A 45 -3.21 -3.08 -5.44
C ARG A 45 -4.41 -2.42 -6.10
N ASP A 46 -4.53 -2.55 -7.42
CA ASP A 46 -5.61 -1.92 -8.18
C ASP A 46 -6.97 -2.56 -7.83
N SER A 47 -7.00 -3.88 -7.60
CA SER A 47 -8.21 -4.57 -7.15
C SER A 47 -8.63 -4.13 -5.75
N ILE A 48 -7.68 -4.04 -4.83
CA ILE A 48 -7.92 -3.56 -3.45
C ILE A 48 -8.39 -2.12 -3.48
N GLY A 49 -7.76 -1.27 -4.30
CA GLY A 49 -8.17 0.12 -4.45
C GLY A 49 -9.61 0.26 -4.91
N LYS A 50 -10.00 -0.53 -5.90
CA LYS A 50 -11.37 -0.52 -6.44
C LYS A 50 -12.40 -0.98 -5.42
N LEU A 51 -12.07 -1.98 -4.60
CA LEU A 51 -12.98 -2.54 -3.61
C LEU A 51 -13.10 -1.67 -2.35
N TYR A 52 -11.98 -1.08 -1.89
CA TYR A 52 -11.93 -0.53 -0.53
C TYR A 52 -11.49 0.93 -0.46
N VAL A 53 -10.87 1.50 -1.49
CA VAL A 53 -10.31 2.86 -1.43
C VAL A 53 -10.94 3.74 -2.50
N PRO A 54 -12.19 4.21 -2.27
CA PRO A 54 -12.86 5.10 -3.21
C PRO A 54 -12.18 6.47 -3.24
N GLY A 55 -12.22 7.12 -4.38
CA GLY A 55 -11.82 8.50 -4.51
C GLY A 55 -12.93 9.47 -4.06
N ARG A 56 -12.63 10.77 -4.11
CA ARG A 56 -13.59 11.81 -3.72
C ARG A 56 -14.75 11.97 -4.69
N LEU A 57 -14.57 11.61 -5.95
CA LEU A 57 -15.63 11.67 -6.97
C LEU A 57 -16.33 10.33 -7.08
N LYS A 58 -17.62 10.37 -7.39
CA LYS A 58 -18.42 9.15 -7.58
C LYS A 58 -17.82 8.28 -8.69
N GLY A 59 -17.60 7.00 -8.38
CA GLY A 59 -17.03 6.05 -9.34
C GLY A 59 -15.53 6.12 -9.48
N SER A 60 -14.85 7.03 -8.77
CA SER A 60 -13.39 7.09 -8.74
C SER A 60 -12.83 6.13 -7.69
N TYR A 61 -11.62 5.66 -7.92
CA TYR A 61 -10.96 4.75 -6.98
C TYR A 61 -9.44 4.79 -7.16
N PHE A 62 -8.75 4.34 -6.15
CA PHE A 62 -7.30 4.30 -6.02
C PHE A 62 -6.71 3.22 -6.92
N ILE A 63 -5.69 3.59 -7.73
CA ILE A 63 -4.96 2.66 -8.61
C ILE A 63 -3.48 3.00 -8.64
N THR A 64 -2.69 2.14 -9.28
CA THR A 64 -1.28 2.39 -9.55
C THR A 64 -1.14 3.24 -10.81
N GLU A 65 -0.32 4.31 -10.73
CA GLU A 65 0.12 5.05 -11.91
C GLU A 65 1.26 4.29 -12.58
N ARG A 66 0.97 3.62 -13.68
CA ARG A 66 1.92 2.71 -14.34
C ARG A 66 2.86 3.40 -15.34
N ALA A 67 2.57 4.65 -15.72
CA ALA A 67 3.46 5.43 -16.57
C ALA A 67 4.79 5.76 -15.87
N PHE A 68 4.74 5.95 -14.55
CA PHE A 68 5.95 6.03 -13.72
C PHE A 68 6.27 4.63 -13.23
N ARG A 69 7.24 4.00 -13.88
CA ARG A 69 7.59 2.61 -13.61
C ARG A 69 7.91 2.38 -12.14
N PRO A 70 7.18 1.51 -11.43
CA PRO A 70 7.47 1.21 -10.03
C PRO A 70 8.81 0.49 -9.87
N TYR A 71 9.38 0.60 -8.67
CA TYR A 71 10.60 -0.12 -8.28
C TYR A 71 10.22 -1.33 -7.44
N PHE A 72 10.84 -2.47 -7.72
CA PHE A 72 10.57 -3.74 -7.05
C PHE A 72 11.84 -4.29 -6.43
N PHE A 73 11.73 -4.71 -5.16
CA PHE A 73 12.85 -5.25 -4.40
C PHE A 73 12.43 -6.51 -3.66
N GLN A 74 13.37 -7.43 -3.47
CA GLN A 74 13.21 -8.55 -2.57
C GLN A 74 14.00 -8.24 -1.30
N THR A 75 13.36 -8.39 -0.14
CA THR A 75 13.96 -8.07 1.15
C THR A 75 13.40 -8.98 2.24
N LYS A 76 13.67 -8.66 3.47
CA LYS A 76 13.07 -9.31 4.64
C LYS A 76 12.49 -8.26 5.57
N LEU A 77 11.37 -8.59 6.18
CA LEU A 77 10.71 -7.78 7.19
C LEU A 77 10.30 -8.71 8.34
N ASP A 78 10.70 -8.39 9.57
CA ASP A 78 10.51 -9.27 10.72
C ASP A 78 11.05 -10.69 10.47
N GLY A 79 12.19 -10.78 9.75
CA GLY A 79 12.81 -12.05 9.40
C GLY A 79 12.11 -12.84 8.29
N LYS A 80 11.04 -12.30 7.69
CA LYS A 80 10.22 -12.99 6.68
C LYS A 80 10.53 -12.49 5.28
N PRO A 81 10.56 -13.39 4.27
CA PRO A 81 10.72 -12.97 2.87
C PRO A 81 9.63 -11.97 2.49
N THR A 82 10.02 -10.88 1.88
CA THR A 82 9.13 -9.76 1.60
C THR A 82 9.42 -9.17 0.22
N TYR A 83 8.36 -8.83 -0.51
CA TYR A 83 8.46 -8.05 -1.74
C TYR A 83 8.14 -6.60 -1.43
N LEU A 84 9.11 -5.71 -1.70
CA LEU A 84 8.96 -4.28 -1.49
C LEU A 84 8.73 -3.59 -2.85
N THR A 85 7.66 -2.83 -2.95
CA THR A 85 7.32 -2.06 -4.16
C THR A 85 7.19 -0.59 -3.81
N LYS A 86 7.85 0.27 -4.57
CA LYS A 86 7.74 1.73 -4.45
C LYS A 86 7.27 2.30 -5.77
N GLY A 87 6.30 3.19 -5.72
CA GLY A 87 5.76 3.77 -6.94
C GLY A 87 4.84 4.96 -6.67
N THR A 88 3.99 5.24 -7.63
CA THR A 88 3.04 6.35 -7.60
C THR A 88 1.62 5.80 -7.70
N TRP A 89 0.74 6.26 -6.84
CA TRP A 89 -0.70 6.00 -6.93
C TRP A 89 -1.37 7.16 -7.65
N GLU A 90 -2.50 6.88 -8.26
CA GLU A 90 -3.40 7.89 -8.79
C GLU A 90 -4.84 7.46 -8.52
N VAL A 91 -5.78 8.34 -8.83
CA VAL A 91 -7.21 8.04 -8.72
C VAL A 91 -7.79 7.95 -10.12
N ALA A 92 -8.45 6.84 -10.44
CA ALA A 92 -9.15 6.69 -11.70
C ALA A 92 -10.25 7.76 -11.81
N ASN A 93 -10.27 8.49 -12.93
CA ASN A 93 -11.24 9.54 -13.21
C ASN A 93 -11.16 10.77 -12.30
N ASP A 94 -9.99 11.05 -11.73
CA ASP A 94 -9.73 12.26 -10.95
C ASP A 94 -8.26 12.64 -11.05
N PHE A 95 -7.92 13.88 -10.70
CA PHE A 95 -6.57 14.41 -10.75
C PHE A 95 -5.95 14.40 -9.35
N MET A 96 -5.73 13.20 -8.81
CA MET A 96 -5.03 13.00 -7.54
C MET A 96 -3.95 11.95 -7.74
N ALA A 97 -2.76 12.22 -7.22
CA ALA A 97 -1.64 11.28 -7.29
C ALA A 97 -0.68 11.51 -6.12
N GLY A 98 0.15 10.53 -5.85
CA GLY A 98 1.17 10.62 -4.82
C GLY A 98 2.02 9.36 -4.73
N PRO A 99 3.03 9.35 -3.86
CA PRO A 99 3.90 8.20 -3.68
C PRO A 99 3.28 7.14 -2.78
N PHE A 100 3.68 5.87 -3.01
CA PHE A 100 3.36 4.76 -2.12
C PHE A 100 4.57 3.87 -1.86
N VAL A 101 4.53 3.14 -0.77
CA VAL A 101 5.44 2.03 -0.47
C VAL A 101 4.62 0.84 0.00
N ASN A 102 4.86 -0.32 -0.60
CA ASN A 102 4.10 -1.55 -0.37
C ASN A 102 5.04 -2.67 0.06
N TYR A 103 4.70 -3.34 1.16
CA TYR A 103 5.40 -4.52 1.65
C TYR A 103 4.45 -5.71 1.60
N ALA A 104 4.76 -6.69 0.77
CA ALA A 104 4.05 -7.97 0.72
C ALA A 104 4.90 -9.00 1.46
N ILE A 105 4.47 -9.39 2.64
CA ILE A 105 5.22 -10.20 3.60
C ILE A 105 4.72 -11.63 3.56
N LYS A 106 5.61 -12.58 3.34
CA LYS A 106 5.25 -14.00 3.33
C LYS A 106 5.10 -14.52 4.77
N ASP A 107 3.87 -14.86 5.13
CA ASP A 107 3.54 -15.42 6.44
C ASP A 107 3.42 -16.95 6.32
N SER A 108 4.47 -17.68 6.69
CA SER A 108 4.48 -19.14 6.65
C SER A 108 3.77 -19.76 7.86
N VAL A 109 3.51 -18.99 8.93
CA VAL A 109 2.81 -19.49 10.11
C VAL A 109 1.35 -19.78 9.80
N TYR A 110 0.67 -18.81 9.17
CA TYR A 110 -0.75 -18.94 8.81
C TYR A 110 -0.96 -19.19 7.31
N ASN A 111 0.12 -19.41 6.58
CA ASN A 111 0.10 -19.73 5.14
C ASN A 111 -0.68 -18.69 4.32
N ARG A 112 -0.20 -17.46 4.36
CA ARG A 112 -0.85 -16.32 3.69
C ARG A 112 0.19 -15.24 3.36
N TRP A 113 -0.22 -14.22 2.62
CA TRP A 113 0.52 -12.97 2.50
C TRP A 113 -0.10 -11.91 3.40
N ILE A 114 0.74 -11.15 4.08
CA ILE A 114 0.33 -9.95 4.80
C ILE A 114 0.86 -8.77 3.99
N VAL A 115 -0.02 -7.87 3.59
CA VAL A 115 0.38 -6.68 2.83
C VAL A 115 0.13 -5.45 3.69
N VAL A 116 1.17 -4.63 3.84
CA VAL A 116 1.07 -3.32 4.49
C VAL A 116 1.59 -2.27 3.51
N GLU A 117 0.81 -1.23 3.32
CA GLU A 117 1.15 -0.18 2.37
C GLU A 117 0.96 1.19 2.99
N GLY A 118 1.92 2.09 2.75
CA GLY A 118 1.80 3.49 3.10
C GLY A 118 1.71 4.35 1.85
N PHE A 119 0.84 5.35 1.87
CA PHE A 119 0.75 6.30 0.78
C PHE A 119 0.42 7.70 1.30
N ALA A 120 0.90 8.71 0.59
CA ALA A 120 0.76 10.10 0.99
C ALA A 120 0.03 10.90 -0.08
N PHE A 121 -0.90 11.73 0.38
CA PHE A 121 -1.49 12.80 -0.43
C PHE A 121 -1.05 14.13 0.19
N ALA A 122 -0.12 14.83 -0.48
CA ALA A 122 0.45 16.08 0.01
C ALA A 122 0.82 16.97 -1.20
N PRO A 123 -0.18 17.51 -1.94
CA PRO A 123 0.06 18.12 -3.24
C PRO A 123 0.99 19.33 -3.22
N SER A 124 1.05 20.07 -2.09
CA SER A 124 1.85 21.29 -1.97
C SER A 124 3.09 21.12 -1.10
N ALA A 125 3.41 19.89 -0.67
CA ALA A 125 4.49 19.64 0.28
C ALA A 125 5.59 18.76 -0.32
N ASN A 126 6.79 18.84 0.25
CA ASN A 126 7.87 17.90 -0.03
C ASN A 126 7.49 16.54 0.57
N LYS A 127 7.28 15.56 -0.29
CA LYS A 127 6.78 14.24 0.10
C LYS A 127 7.86 13.31 0.67
N ARG A 128 9.14 13.68 0.54
CA ARG A 128 10.25 12.83 1.00
C ARG A 128 10.17 12.52 2.50
N GLU A 129 9.92 13.54 3.33
CA GLU A 129 9.84 13.38 4.78
C GLU A 129 8.64 12.53 5.18
N TYR A 130 7.50 12.72 4.53
CA TYR A 130 6.31 11.94 4.78
C TYR A 130 6.50 10.47 4.39
N MET A 131 7.15 10.22 3.26
CA MET A 131 7.44 8.85 2.85
C MET A 131 8.48 8.19 3.74
N PHE A 132 9.44 8.95 4.25
CA PHE A 132 10.39 8.46 5.26
C PHE A 132 9.66 8.05 6.55
N GLU A 133 8.74 8.88 7.04
CA GLU A 133 7.92 8.57 8.21
C GLU A 133 7.09 7.28 7.98
N LEU A 134 6.38 7.19 6.86
CA LEU A 134 5.58 6.01 6.52
C LEU A 134 6.45 4.76 6.41
N ASN A 135 7.58 4.86 5.73
CA ASN A 135 8.47 3.71 5.57
C ASN A 135 9.06 3.25 6.91
N THR A 136 9.36 4.19 7.81
CA THR A 136 9.84 3.87 9.15
C THR A 136 8.78 3.11 9.95
N ILE A 137 7.52 3.55 9.87
CA ILE A 137 6.41 2.86 10.54
C ILE A 137 6.21 1.46 9.97
N LEU A 138 6.16 1.33 8.65
CA LEU A 138 5.92 0.04 7.98
C LEU A 138 7.04 -0.95 8.23
N SER A 139 8.30 -0.49 8.20
CA SER A 139 9.45 -1.37 8.42
C SER A 139 9.58 -1.83 9.87
N SER A 140 8.86 -1.22 10.80
CA SER A 140 8.77 -1.66 12.20
C SER A 140 7.74 -2.77 12.41
N PHE A 141 7.05 -3.20 11.37
CA PHE A 141 6.02 -4.25 11.43
C PHE A 141 6.57 -5.52 12.08
N LYS A 142 5.79 -6.08 12.98
CA LYS A 142 6.06 -7.38 13.59
C LYS A 142 4.76 -8.16 13.71
N GLN A 143 4.83 -9.43 13.34
CA GLN A 143 3.70 -10.34 13.51
C GLN A 143 3.67 -10.84 14.94
N LEU A 144 2.53 -10.68 15.61
CA LEU A 144 2.29 -11.28 16.91
C LEU A 144 1.82 -12.72 16.70
N ASN A 145 2.48 -13.66 17.38
CA ASN A 145 2.15 -15.08 17.29
C ASN A 145 1.26 -15.52 18.46
#